data_db13169939eae3fe710c0da4606db1b6
#
_entry.id   db13169939eae3fe710c0da4606db1b6
#
_cell.length_a   1.000
_cell.length_b   1.000
_cell.length_c   1.000
_cell.angle_alpha   90.00
_cell.angle_beta   90.00
_cell.angle_gamma   90.00
#
_symmetry.space_group_name_H-M   'P 1'
#
loop_
_entity.id
_entity.type
_entity.pdbx_description
1 polymer ?
#
loop_
_entity_poly.entity_id
_entity_poly.type
_entity_poly.pdbx_seq_one_letter_code
_entity_poly.pdbx_strand_id
1 'polypeptide(L)'
;MKRKHLISKMIEKKDSGFDIIIAGGGATGLGAGLDAASRGYSVLLVESLDFTSGTSSRSTKLIHGGVRYLQQGNITLVMESLHERGILSRNAPHLIRHQSFIVPQYEWWEGPFYGTGMKLYDILAGKLGLKKSKYLSLEKTLKQLPSINQKGLKGGILYYDCQFDDARTGIALARTMAEQGGIPLNYVKCTGFLKENDMICGITAKDQISGDEYEIKGKAVINAAGPFIDELRSMDSGKTSRLIAPSQGTHLVLDSSFLPGDAAIMVPHTDDGRVLFAVPWHDKIIIGTTDTEIEKSVAEPVPLKDEIDFLLDHAGKYLSKKPKLSDVKSIFSGIRPLIKGETETKTSNISRDHHLEISQSGLI
;
A
#
# COMPACT_ATOMS: atom_id res chain seq x y z
N MET A 1 2.24 -4.52 24.11
CA MET A 1 2.21 -3.06 23.87
C MET A 1 1.00 -2.45 24.59
N LYS A 2 1.25 -1.61 25.62
CA LYS A 2 0.18 -0.88 26.35
C LYS A 2 0.45 0.61 26.17
N ARG A 3 -0.50 1.34 25.55
CA ARG A 3 -0.33 2.76 25.20
C ARG A 3 0.07 3.63 26.40
N LYS A 4 -0.60 3.47 27.56
CA LYS A 4 -0.26 4.22 28.79
C LYS A 4 1.22 4.06 29.19
N HIS A 5 1.77 2.86 29.09
CA HIS A 5 3.19 2.60 29.40
C HIS A 5 4.11 3.26 28.37
N LEU A 6 3.74 3.25 27.08
CA LEU A 6 4.53 3.91 26.05
C LEU A 6 4.52 5.45 26.19
N ILE A 7 3.38 6.04 26.58
CA ILE A 7 3.29 7.48 26.92
C ILE A 7 4.23 7.81 28.10
N SER A 8 4.21 7.01 29.19
CA SER A 8 5.11 7.23 30.31
C SER A 8 6.57 7.21 29.87
N LYS A 9 6.98 6.21 29.08
CA LYS A 9 8.35 6.13 28.54
C LYS A 9 8.72 7.33 27.66
N MET A 10 7.78 7.82 26.85
CA MET A 10 7.99 9.02 26.04
C MET A 10 8.21 10.23 26.93
N ILE A 11 7.38 10.43 27.97
CA ILE A 11 7.49 11.55 28.93
C ILE A 11 8.84 11.51 29.65
N GLU A 12 9.28 10.34 30.11
CA GLU A 12 10.58 10.17 30.80
C GLU A 12 11.77 10.59 29.93
N LYS A 13 11.63 10.43 28.60
CA LYS A 13 12.72 10.64 27.64
C LYS A 13 12.60 11.94 26.83
N LYS A 14 11.47 12.62 26.81
CA LYS A 14 11.19 13.75 25.92
C LYS A 14 12.22 14.89 25.99
N ASP A 15 12.78 15.16 27.17
CA ASP A 15 13.74 16.25 27.41
C ASP A 15 15.20 15.85 27.08
N SER A 16 15.59 14.59 27.35
CA SER A 16 16.89 14.04 26.94
C SER A 16 16.98 13.74 25.46
N GLY A 17 15.85 13.57 24.79
CA GLY A 17 15.69 13.42 23.35
C GLY A 17 15.80 11.98 22.83
N PHE A 18 15.32 11.82 21.63
CA PHE A 18 15.38 10.59 20.84
C PHE A 18 16.46 10.71 19.76
N ASP A 19 17.00 9.60 19.31
CA ASP A 19 17.87 9.62 18.13
C ASP A 19 17.02 9.91 16.87
N ILE A 20 15.84 9.29 16.78
CA ILE A 20 14.96 9.45 15.63
C ILE A 20 13.51 9.63 16.12
N ILE A 21 12.84 10.65 15.58
CA ILE A 21 11.39 10.83 15.72
C ILE A 21 10.74 10.65 14.34
N ILE A 22 9.67 9.86 14.26
CA ILE A 22 8.97 9.59 13.02
C ILE A 22 7.53 10.09 13.14
N ALA A 23 7.11 10.95 12.24
CA ALA A 23 5.72 11.41 12.12
C ALA A 23 5.01 10.63 11.01
N GLY A 24 4.09 9.75 11.40
CA GLY A 24 3.30 8.88 10.53
C GLY A 24 3.46 7.40 10.85
N GLY A 25 2.34 6.75 11.18
CA GLY A 25 2.24 5.34 11.56
C GLY A 25 1.74 4.42 10.43
N GLY A 26 2.02 4.76 9.18
CA GLY A 26 1.82 3.90 8.02
C GLY A 26 2.96 2.90 7.82
N ALA A 27 2.92 2.16 6.71
CA ALA A 27 3.93 1.14 6.39
C ALA A 27 5.36 1.70 6.39
N THR A 28 5.57 2.88 5.81
CA THR A 28 6.87 3.54 5.73
C THR A 28 7.41 3.90 7.11
N GLY A 29 6.62 4.61 7.92
CA GLY A 29 7.06 5.04 9.25
C GLY A 29 7.28 3.87 10.20
N LEU A 30 6.37 2.87 10.20
CA LEU A 30 6.52 1.67 11.03
C LEU A 30 7.71 0.81 10.59
N GLY A 31 7.96 0.70 9.28
CA GLY A 31 9.13 -0.01 8.74
C GLY A 31 10.43 0.66 9.14
N ALA A 32 10.55 1.97 8.92
CA ALA A 32 11.73 2.75 9.32
C ALA A 32 11.94 2.72 10.84
N GLY A 33 10.86 2.84 11.62
CA GLY A 33 10.92 2.81 13.07
C GLY A 33 11.37 1.47 13.62
N LEU A 34 10.88 0.37 13.05
CA LEU A 34 11.32 -0.98 13.42
C LEU A 34 12.79 -1.21 13.05
N ASP A 35 13.21 -0.85 11.85
CA ASP A 35 14.60 -1.00 11.42
C ASP A 35 15.54 -0.22 12.32
N ALA A 36 15.25 1.03 12.60
CA ALA A 36 16.05 1.87 13.49
C ALA A 36 16.10 1.33 14.93
N ALA A 37 14.95 0.91 15.49
CA ALA A 37 14.92 0.33 16.84
C ALA A 37 15.71 -0.98 16.91
N SER A 38 15.65 -1.83 15.89
CA SER A 38 16.39 -3.09 15.81
C SER A 38 17.91 -2.89 15.75
N ARG A 39 18.36 -1.70 15.28
CA ARG A 39 19.78 -1.27 15.26
C ARG A 39 20.22 -0.60 16.56
N GLY A 40 19.34 -0.49 17.57
CA GLY A 40 19.65 0.08 18.87
C GLY A 40 19.45 1.60 18.98
N TYR A 41 18.90 2.27 17.97
CA TYR A 41 18.53 3.68 18.08
C TYR A 41 17.31 3.84 19.00
N SER A 42 17.29 4.94 19.75
CA SER A 42 16.10 5.33 20.49
C SER A 42 15.12 6.02 19.56
N VAL A 43 13.98 5.37 19.32
CA VAL A 43 13.00 5.79 18.31
C VAL A 43 11.65 6.09 18.94
N LEU A 44 11.10 7.26 18.62
CA LEU A 44 9.71 7.60 18.85
C LEU A 44 8.97 7.66 17.51
N LEU A 45 7.84 7.02 17.41
CA LEU A 45 6.92 7.19 16.28
C LEU A 45 5.59 7.74 16.80
N VAL A 46 5.10 8.81 16.18
CA VAL A 46 3.79 9.40 16.48
C VAL A 46 2.87 9.27 15.26
N GLU A 47 1.64 8.82 15.51
CA GLU A 47 0.58 8.70 14.51
C GLU A 47 -0.68 9.44 14.98
N SER A 48 -1.22 10.29 14.13
CA SER A 48 -2.35 11.15 14.45
C SER A 48 -3.66 10.41 14.69
N LEU A 49 -3.82 9.28 14.01
CA LEU A 49 -4.98 8.38 14.12
C LEU A 49 -4.54 7.02 14.68
N ASP A 50 -5.14 5.94 14.22
CA ASP A 50 -4.63 4.61 14.52
C ASP A 50 -3.57 4.18 13.51
N PHE A 51 -2.71 3.24 13.89
CA PHE A 51 -1.69 2.69 12.99
C PHE A 51 -2.32 2.16 11.71
N THR A 52 -1.69 2.49 10.58
CA THR A 52 -2.11 2.10 9.24
C THR A 52 -3.49 2.56 8.78
N SER A 53 -4.20 3.41 9.53
CA SER A 53 -5.57 3.85 9.19
C SER A 53 -5.71 4.54 7.83
N GLY A 54 -4.62 5.09 7.29
CA GLY A 54 -4.57 5.69 5.95
C GLY A 54 -4.37 4.65 4.83
N THR A 55 -3.51 4.97 3.87
CA THR A 55 -3.21 4.17 2.67
C THR A 55 -2.83 2.74 2.97
N SER A 56 -2.10 2.52 4.06
CA SER A 56 -1.45 1.25 4.38
C SER A 56 -2.40 0.10 4.74
N SER A 57 -3.68 0.37 5.06
CA SER A 57 -4.72 -0.66 5.26
C SER A 57 -5.83 -0.61 4.21
N ARG A 58 -5.71 0.28 3.22
CA ARG A 58 -6.72 0.50 2.17
C ARG A 58 -6.19 0.05 0.80
N SER A 59 -5.36 -0.99 0.79
CA SER A 59 -4.77 -1.60 -0.40
C SER A 59 -5.64 -2.73 -0.97
N THR A 60 -5.24 -3.27 -2.14
CA THR A 60 -5.81 -4.51 -2.70
C THR A 60 -5.43 -5.76 -1.88
N LYS A 61 -4.73 -5.60 -0.76
CA LYS A 61 -4.23 -6.69 0.10
C LYS A 61 -3.20 -7.59 -0.62
N LEU A 62 -2.41 -7.03 -1.53
CA LEU A 62 -1.43 -7.74 -2.32
C LEU A 62 -0.02 -7.20 -2.06
N ILE A 63 0.94 -8.12 -1.96
CA ILE A 63 2.38 -7.84 -2.06
C ILE A 63 2.82 -8.47 -3.37
N HIS A 64 3.05 -7.63 -4.38
CA HIS A 64 3.29 -8.08 -5.75
C HIS A 64 4.45 -7.31 -6.39
N GLY A 65 5.13 -7.95 -7.33
CA GLY A 65 6.25 -7.32 -8.06
C GLY A 65 5.82 -6.33 -9.15
N GLY A 66 4.51 -6.10 -9.31
CA GLY A 66 4.01 -5.10 -10.25
C GLY A 66 4.25 -5.47 -11.72
N VAL A 67 3.65 -6.54 -12.20
CA VAL A 67 3.74 -7.00 -13.61
C VAL A 67 3.53 -5.86 -14.63
N ARG A 68 2.69 -4.88 -14.29
CA ARG A 68 2.46 -3.69 -15.12
C ARG A 68 3.74 -2.88 -15.35
N TYR A 69 4.62 -2.75 -14.34
CA TYR A 69 5.87 -1.99 -14.48
C TYR A 69 6.86 -2.68 -15.41
N LEU A 70 6.77 -4.02 -15.52
CA LEU A 70 7.54 -4.76 -16.51
C LEU A 70 7.17 -4.36 -17.94
N GLN A 71 5.88 -4.13 -18.21
CA GLN A 71 5.41 -3.62 -19.51
C GLN A 71 5.88 -2.19 -19.78
N GLN A 72 6.11 -1.41 -18.74
CA GLN A 72 6.63 -0.03 -18.81
C GLN A 72 8.16 0.01 -18.87
N GLY A 73 8.85 -1.16 -18.84
CA GLY A 73 10.31 -1.27 -18.88
C GLY A 73 11.01 -0.96 -17.55
N ASN A 74 10.26 -0.73 -16.45
CA ASN A 74 10.86 -0.48 -15.14
C ASN A 74 11.24 -1.79 -14.43
N ILE A 75 12.33 -2.41 -14.91
CA ILE A 75 12.83 -3.71 -14.42
C ILE A 75 13.34 -3.58 -12.98
N THR A 76 13.99 -2.45 -12.64
CA THR A 76 14.55 -2.22 -11.30
C THR A 76 13.47 -2.27 -10.23
N LEU A 77 12.38 -1.50 -10.41
CA LEU A 77 11.26 -1.50 -9.47
C LEU A 77 10.62 -2.89 -9.31
N VAL A 78 10.51 -3.65 -10.42
CA VAL A 78 10.00 -5.03 -10.37
C VAL A 78 10.93 -5.93 -9.55
N MET A 79 12.24 -5.86 -9.75
CA MET A 79 13.22 -6.67 -9.00
C MET A 79 13.18 -6.34 -7.50
N GLU A 80 13.19 -5.06 -7.15
CA GLU A 80 13.10 -4.59 -5.76
C GLU A 80 11.80 -5.07 -5.09
N SER A 81 10.66 -4.88 -5.76
CA SER A 81 9.36 -5.32 -5.25
C SER A 81 9.29 -6.84 -5.06
N LEU A 82 9.87 -7.63 -5.97
CA LEU A 82 9.95 -9.09 -5.85
C LEU A 82 10.88 -9.52 -4.71
N HIS A 83 11.98 -8.80 -4.52
CA HIS A 83 12.91 -9.04 -3.42
C HIS A 83 12.24 -8.78 -2.07
N GLU A 84 11.63 -7.61 -1.90
CA GLU A 84 10.91 -7.23 -0.69
C GLU A 84 9.73 -8.15 -0.39
N ARG A 85 8.97 -8.57 -1.41
CA ARG A 85 7.93 -9.60 -1.28
C ARG A 85 8.50 -10.88 -0.66
N GLY A 86 9.66 -11.32 -1.14
CA GLY A 86 10.32 -12.52 -0.63
C GLY A 86 10.80 -12.37 0.82
N ILE A 87 11.35 -11.21 1.19
CA ILE A 87 11.79 -10.90 2.55
C ILE A 87 10.57 -10.90 3.49
N LEU A 88 9.52 -10.16 3.15
CA LEU A 88 8.30 -10.09 3.96
C LEU A 88 7.64 -11.47 4.15
N SER A 89 7.61 -12.29 3.10
CA SER A 89 7.07 -13.65 3.17
C SER A 89 7.84 -14.55 4.15
N ARG A 90 9.16 -14.33 4.30
CA ARG A 90 10.00 -15.04 5.28
C ARG A 90 9.85 -14.49 6.69
N ASN A 91 9.77 -13.17 6.83
CA ASN A 91 9.73 -12.50 8.12
C ASN A 91 8.35 -12.59 8.79
N ALA A 92 7.28 -12.62 8.00
CA ALA A 92 5.91 -12.66 8.50
C ALA A 92 5.04 -13.75 7.83
N PRO A 93 5.45 -15.04 7.87
CA PRO A 93 4.75 -16.13 7.17
C PRO A 93 3.32 -16.35 7.68
N HIS A 94 3.01 -15.90 8.89
CA HIS A 94 1.68 -15.97 9.50
C HIS A 94 0.70 -14.91 8.99
N LEU A 95 1.18 -13.88 8.29
CA LEU A 95 0.38 -12.78 7.73
C LEU A 95 0.31 -12.82 6.21
N ILE A 96 1.24 -13.54 5.57
CA ILE A 96 1.44 -13.53 4.12
C ILE A 96 1.19 -14.93 3.57
N ARG A 97 0.38 -15.03 2.54
CA ARG A 97 0.10 -16.28 1.83
C ARG A 97 0.37 -16.15 0.34
N HIS A 98 0.77 -17.25 -0.29
CA HIS A 98 0.90 -17.31 -1.74
C HIS A 98 -0.48 -17.34 -2.37
N GLN A 99 -0.76 -16.42 -3.28
CA GLN A 99 -2.01 -16.32 -4.01
C GLN A 99 -1.77 -16.68 -5.47
N SER A 100 -2.60 -17.56 -6.01
CA SER A 100 -2.62 -17.85 -7.44
C SER A 100 -3.44 -16.82 -8.20
N PHE A 101 -2.92 -16.36 -9.31
CA PHE A 101 -3.57 -15.43 -10.21
C PHE A 101 -3.68 -16.05 -11.60
N ILE A 102 -4.80 -15.82 -12.25
CA ILE A 102 -5.00 -16.19 -13.64
C ILE A 102 -5.24 -14.90 -14.43
N VAL A 103 -4.45 -14.73 -15.48
CA VAL A 103 -4.67 -13.74 -16.54
C VAL A 103 -5.49 -14.44 -17.60
N PRO A 104 -6.80 -14.14 -17.73
CA PRO A 104 -7.64 -14.77 -18.74
C PRO A 104 -7.23 -14.28 -20.13
N GLN A 105 -7.32 -15.16 -21.12
CA GLN A 105 -6.95 -14.89 -22.51
C GLN A 105 -8.19 -14.94 -23.39
N TYR A 106 -8.49 -13.82 -24.03
CA TYR A 106 -9.59 -13.70 -24.99
C TYR A 106 -9.07 -13.56 -26.42
N GLU A 107 -7.89 -12.95 -26.59
CA GLU A 107 -7.26 -12.77 -27.89
C GLU A 107 -6.09 -13.75 -28.08
N TRP A 108 -5.79 -14.11 -29.34
CA TRP A 108 -4.74 -15.12 -29.64
C TRP A 108 -3.33 -14.64 -29.31
N TRP A 109 -3.09 -13.32 -29.38
CA TRP A 109 -1.77 -12.72 -29.12
C TRP A 109 -1.46 -12.55 -27.62
N GLU A 110 -2.48 -12.54 -26.78
CA GLU A 110 -2.34 -12.35 -25.33
C GLU A 110 -1.50 -13.47 -24.70
N GLY A 111 -1.67 -14.69 -25.16
CA GLY A 111 -0.91 -15.85 -24.72
C GLY A 111 0.60 -15.66 -24.85
N PRO A 112 1.14 -15.53 -26.06
CA PRO A 112 2.57 -15.30 -26.27
C PRO A 112 3.08 -14.05 -25.54
N PHE A 113 2.34 -12.96 -25.58
CA PHE A 113 2.75 -11.69 -24.99
C PHE A 113 2.85 -11.76 -23.46
N TYR A 114 1.75 -12.04 -22.78
CA TYR A 114 1.76 -12.12 -21.32
C TYR A 114 2.54 -13.33 -20.80
N GLY A 115 2.54 -14.43 -21.53
CA GLY A 115 3.32 -15.62 -21.15
C GLY A 115 4.81 -15.35 -21.13
N THR A 116 5.34 -14.62 -22.10
CA THR A 116 6.75 -14.20 -22.12
C THR A 116 7.04 -13.24 -20.97
N GLY A 117 6.15 -12.26 -20.73
CA GLY A 117 6.27 -11.34 -19.61
C GLY A 117 6.28 -12.04 -18.25
N MET A 118 5.41 -13.05 -18.06
CA MET A 118 5.37 -13.82 -16.81
C MET A 118 6.59 -14.73 -16.62
N LYS A 119 7.18 -15.26 -17.68
CA LYS A 119 8.47 -15.98 -17.57
C LYS A 119 9.61 -15.06 -17.17
N LEU A 120 9.66 -13.85 -17.72
CA LEU A 120 10.63 -12.84 -17.30
C LEU A 120 10.41 -12.45 -15.83
N TYR A 121 9.17 -12.26 -15.41
CA TYR A 121 8.82 -12.02 -14.02
C TYR A 121 9.30 -13.12 -13.06
N ASP A 122 9.13 -14.38 -13.46
CA ASP A 122 9.64 -15.53 -12.70
C ASP A 122 11.18 -15.54 -12.59
N ILE A 123 11.88 -15.13 -13.65
CA ILE A 123 13.36 -15.05 -13.69
C ILE A 123 13.83 -13.91 -12.77
N LEU A 124 13.19 -12.75 -12.84
CA LEU A 124 13.53 -11.58 -12.01
C LEU A 124 13.33 -11.85 -10.51
N ALA A 125 12.39 -12.71 -10.15
CA ALA A 125 12.18 -13.12 -8.75
C ALA A 125 13.33 -13.99 -8.19
N GLY A 126 14.15 -14.60 -9.01
CA GLY A 126 15.34 -15.35 -8.63
C GLY A 126 15.08 -16.39 -7.54
N LYS A 127 15.96 -16.41 -6.52
CA LYS A 127 15.86 -17.36 -5.37
C LYS A 127 14.68 -17.08 -4.44
N LEU A 128 14.07 -15.90 -4.52
CA LEU A 128 12.88 -15.50 -3.77
C LEU A 128 11.59 -15.71 -4.57
N GLY A 129 11.71 -16.36 -5.74
CA GLY A 129 10.58 -16.73 -6.59
C GLY A 129 9.63 -17.68 -5.88
N LEU A 130 8.36 -17.56 -6.26
CA LEU A 130 7.30 -18.48 -5.82
C LEU A 130 7.21 -19.67 -6.79
N LYS A 131 6.00 -20.13 -7.07
CA LYS A 131 5.80 -21.16 -8.10
C LYS A 131 5.89 -20.55 -9.49
N LYS A 132 6.42 -21.32 -10.46
CA LYS A 132 6.58 -20.88 -11.85
C LYS A 132 5.23 -20.66 -12.55
N SER A 133 5.19 -19.65 -13.41
CA SER A 133 4.04 -19.37 -14.28
C SER A 133 3.80 -20.50 -15.30
N LYS A 134 2.53 -20.69 -15.68
CA LYS A 134 2.11 -21.77 -16.58
C LYS A 134 0.97 -21.31 -17.49
N TYR A 135 0.97 -21.80 -18.73
CA TYR A 135 -0.21 -21.72 -19.57
C TYR A 135 -1.26 -22.73 -19.13
N LEU A 136 -2.51 -22.29 -19.10
CA LEU A 136 -3.66 -23.12 -18.83
C LEU A 136 -4.51 -23.23 -20.10
N SER A 137 -4.90 -24.48 -20.47
CA SER A 137 -5.94 -24.69 -21.45
C SER A 137 -7.28 -24.10 -20.99
N LEU A 138 -8.22 -23.94 -21.90
CA LEU A 138 -9.59 -23.49 -21.58
C LEU A 138 -10.19 -24.32 -20.44
N GLU A 139 -10.14 -25.65 -20.55
CA GLU A 139 -10.66 -26.58 -19.54
C GLU A 139 -10.01 -26.35 -18.16
N LYS A 140 -8.68 -26.22 -18.11
CA LYS A 140 -7.94 -25.96 -16.84
C LYS A 140 -8.24 -24.59 -16.28
N THR A 141 -8.46 -23.58 -17.14
CA THR A 141 -8.84 -22.25 -16.73
C THR A 141 -10.24 -22.27 -16.10
N LEU A 142 -11.21 -22.91 -16.75
CA LEU A 142 -12.59 -23.04 -16.23
C LEU A 142 -12.65 -23.85 -14.94
N LYS A 143 -11.78 -24.85 -14.77
CA LYS A 143 -11.69 -25.62 -13.52
C LYS A 143 -11.24 -24.75 -12.36
N GLN A 144 -10.35 -23.78 -12.57
CA GLN A 144 -9.85 -22.88 -11.52
C GLN A 144 -10.71 -21.61 -11.37
N LEU A 145 -11.34 -21.16 -12.42
CA LEU A 145 -12.21 -20.00 -12.47
C LEU A 145 -13.58 -20.36 -13.06
N PRO A 146 -14.43 -21.12 -12.34
CA PRO A 146 -15.69 -21.60 -12.87
C PRO A 146 -16.70 -20.47 -13.17
N SER A 147 -16.54 -19.32 -12.55
CA SER A 147 -17.41 -18.15 -12.74
C SER A 147 -16.84 -17.10 -13.69
N ILE A 148 -15.80 -17.43 -14.47
CA ILE A 148 -15.29 -16.49 -15.48
C ILE A 148 -16.24 -16.42 -16.68
N ASN A 149 -16.30 -15.27 -17.35
CA ASN A 149 -17.03 -15.12 -18.60
C ASN A 149 -16.37 -15.98 -19.69
N GLN A 150 -17.12 -16.96 -20.21
CA GLN A 150 -16.61 -17.94 -21.17
C GLN A 150 -16.65 -17.45 -22.63
N LYS A 151 -17.38 -16.36 -22.91
CA LYS A 151 -17.55 -15.87 -24.29
C LYS A 151 -16.20 -15.40 -24.85
N GLY A 152 -15.66 -16.14 -25.80
CA GLY A 152 -14.37 -15.86 -26.43
C GLY A 152 -13.14 -16.28 -25.62
N LEU A 153 -13.31 -16.87 -24.43
CA LEU A 153 -12.20 -17.32 -23.61
C LEU A 153 -11.45 -18.45 -24.30
N LYS A 154 -10.11 -18.31 -24.42
CA LYS A 154 -9.19 -19.28 -25.05
C LYS A 154 -8.37 -20.08 -24.05
N GLY A 155 -8.16 -19.54 -22.86
CA GLY A 155 -7.35 -20.12 -21.80
C GLY A 155 -6.91 -19.07 -20.78
N GLY A 156 -5.78 -19.32 -20.11
CA GLY A 156 -5.26 -18.37 -19.14
C GLY A 156 -3.77 -18.57 -18.87
N ILE A 157 -3.16 -17.61 -18.22
CA ILE A 157 -1.80 -17.73 -17.67
C ILE A 157 -1.90 -17.71 -16.16
N LEU A 158 -1.47 -18.79 -15.53
CA LEU A 158 -1.36 -18.91 -14.07
C LEU A 158 0.00 -18.37 -13.63
N TYR A 159 0.00 -17.49 -12.66
CA TYR A 159 1.19 -17.05 -11.95
C TYR A 159 0.90 -16.89 -10.46
N TYR A 160 1.92 -16.55 -9.69
CA TYR A 160 1.81 -16.45 -8.24
C TYR A 160 2.40 -15.14 -7.73
N ASP A 161 1.68 -14.53 -6.81
CA ASP A 161 2.13 -13.41 -5.98
C ASP A 161 1.74 -13.64 -4.52
N CYS A 162 1.92 -12.66 -3.65
CA CYS A 162 1.54 -12.78 -2.26
C CYS A 162 0.30 -11.95 -1.95
N GLN A 163 -0.53 -12.48 -1.09
CA GLN A 163 -1.61 -11.77 -0.43
C GLN A 163 -1.29 -11.64 1.06
N PHE A 164 -1.66 -10.53 1.67
CA PHE A 164 -1.40 -10.26 3.08
C PHE A 164 -2.55 -9.51 3.74
N ASP A 165 -2.63 -9.62 5.07
CA ASP A 165 -3.45 -8.73 5.88
C ASP A 165 -2.63 -7.46 6.17
N ASP A 166 -2.87 -6.40 5.40
CA ASP A 166 -2.11 -5.16 5.45
C ASP A 166 -2.25 -4.44 6.81
N ALA A 167 -3.46 -4.36 7.36
CA ALA A 167 -3.70 -3.76 8.67
C ALA A 167 -2.98 -4.54 9.79
N ARG A 168 -3.11 -5.87 9.80
CA ARG A 168 -2.41 -6.71 10.79
C ARG A 168 -0.91 -6.67 10.64
N THR A 169 -0.40 -6.54 9.41
CA THR A 169 1.03 -6.39 9.15
C THR A 169 1.56 -5.10 9.79
N GLY A 170 0.84 -3.99 9.64
CA GLY A 170 1.20 -2.74 10.30
C GLY A 170 1.17 -2.83 11.82
N ILE A 171 0.15 -3.47 12.40
CA ILE A 171 0.10 -3.71 13.86
C ILE A 171 1.26 -4.62 14.31
N ALA A 172 1.64 -5.62 13.51
CA ALA A 172 2.79 -6.47 13.81
C ALA A 172 4.09 -5.66 13.79
N LEU A 173 4.28 -4.77 12.82
CA LEU A 173 5.44 -3.84 12.77
C LEU A 173 5.50 -2.96 14.02
N ALA A 174 4.38 -2.30 14.38
CA ALA A 174 4.31 -1.44 15.58
C ALA A 174 4.62 -2.22 16.86
N ARG A 175 4.09 -3.44 16.97
CA ARG A 175 4.33 -4.31 18.12
C ARG A 175 5.79 -4.74 18.19
N THR A 176 6.37 -5.18 17.09
CA THR A 176 7.78 -5.59 17.04
C THR A 176 8.71 -4.42 17.30
N MET A 177 8.40 -3.22 16.78
CA MET A 177 9.12 -1.99 17.10
C MET A 177 9.14 -1.75 18.62
N ALA A 178 7.99 -1.90 19.30
CA ALA A 178 7.91 -1.74 20.76
C ALA A 178 8.70 -2.83 21.52
N GLU A 179 8.72 -4.07 21.01
CA GLU A 179 9.51 -5.18 21.55
C GLU A 179 11.02 -4.96 21.40
N GLN A 180 11.44 -4.23 20.34
CA GLN A 180 12.83 -3.79 20.10
C GLN A 180 13.19 -2.48 20.84
N GLY A 181 12.34 -1.99 21.74
CA GLY A 181 12.60 -0.81 22.55
C GLY A 181 12.14 0.53 21.97
N GLY A 182 11.63 0.56 20.75
CA GLY A 182 10.99 1.75 20.17
C GLY A 182 9.68 2.11 20.86
N ILE A 183 9.21 3.32 20.64
CA ILE A 183 7.97 3.87 21.24
C ILE A 183 6.99 4.25 20.13
N PRO A 184 6.19 3.31 19.59
CA PRO A 184 5.10 3.64 18.67
C PRO A 184 3.87 4.13 19.43
N LEU A 185 3.41 5.35 19.12
CA LEU A 185 2.24 5.98 19.72
C LEU A 185 1.21 6.33 18.67
N ASN A 186 0.03 5.72 18.76
CA ASN A 186 -1.15 6.12 18.01
C ASN A 186 -1.93 7.22 18.73
N TYR A 187 -2.77 7.96 18.01
CA TYR A 187 -3.55 9.11 18.48
C TYR A 187 -2.66 10.19 19.11
N VAL A 188 -1.43 10.34 18.62
CA VAL A 188 -0.53 11.45 18.96
C VAL A 188 -0.14 12.16 17.67
N LYS A 189 -0.65 13.37 17.49
CA LYS A 189 -0.45 14.18 16.29
C LYS A 189 0.79 15.06 16.44
N CYS A 190 1.70 15.02 15.47
CA CYS A 190 2.72 16.05 15.30
C CYS A 190 2.05 17.37 14.93
N THR A 191 2.26 18.41 15.72
CA THR A 191 1.62 19.72 15.54
C THR A 191 2.60 20.81 15.11
N GLY A 192 3.91 20.52 15.13
CA GLY A 192 4.96 21.44 14.71
C GLY A 192 6.35 20.89 14.98
N PHE A 193 7.36 21.73 14.73
CA PHE A 193 8.76 21.38 14.89
C PHE A 193 9.46 22.32 15.89
N LEU A 194 10.27 21.77 16.78
CA LEU A 194 11.20 22.53 17.59
C LEU A 194 12.44 22.83 16.75
N LYS A 195 12.94 24.06 16.80
CA LYS A 195 14.12 24.47 16.04
C LYS A 195 15.13 25.19 16.94
N GLU A 196 16.39 24.86 16.75
CA GLU A 196 17.56 25.56 17.32
C GLU A 196 18.49 25.97 16.15
N ASN A 197 18.81 27.24 16.03
CA ASN A 197 19.61 27.78 14.92
C ASN A 197 19.06 27.36 13.53
N ASP A 198 17.75 27.48 13.33
CA ASP A 198 17.01 27.09 12.12
C ASP A 198 16.99 25.58 11.81
N MET A 199 17.67 24.75 12.61
CA MET A 199 17.67 23.30 12.45
C MET A 199 16.65 22.65 13.37
N ILE A 200 15.95 21.64 12.85
CA ILE A 200 14.98 20.86 13.61
C ILE A 200 15.72 20.05 14.68
N CYS A 201 15.30 20.26 15.94
CA CYS A 201 15.81 19.55 17.13
C CYS A 201 14.72 18.78 17.88
N GLY A 202 13.53 18.63 17.28
CA GLY A 202 12.40 17.90 17.87
C GLY A 202 11.06 18.26 17.25
N ILE A 203 9.99 17.84 17.92
CA ILE A 203 8.62 18.10 17.51
C ILE A 203 7.77 18.64 18.66
N THR A 204 6.72 19.36 18.33
CA THR A 204 5.56 19.50 19.22
C THR A 204 4.53 18.45 18.84
N ALA A 205 3.89 17.85 19.83
CA ALA A 205 2.90 16.79 19.60
C ALA A 205 1.71 16.93 20.56
N LYS A 206 0.53 16.51 20.10
CA LYS A 206 -0.69 16.52 20.90
C LYS A 206 -1.29 15.13 20.98
N ASP A 207 -1.54 14.67 22.20
CA ASP A 207 -2.32 13.44 22.44
C ASP A 207 -3.80 13.75 22.16
N GLN A 208 -4.35 13.09 21.13
CA GLN A 208 -5.74 13.31 20.71
C GLN A 208 -6.76 12.71 21.68
N ILE A 209 -6.33 11.86 22.62
CA ILE A 209 -7.21 11.20 23.60
C ILE A 209 -7.28 12.02 24.89
N SER A 210 -6.13 12.43 25.46
CA SER A 210 -6.09 13.21 26.69
C SER A 210 -6.15 14.72 26.44
N GLY A 211 -5.73 15.18 25.25
CA GLY A 211 -5.59 16.61 24.94
C GLY A 211 -4.24 17.20 25.37
N ASP A 212 -3.39 16.42 26.01
CA ASP A 212 -2.08 16.88 26.47
C ASP A 212 -1.16 17.24 25.31
N GLU A 213 -0.35 18.26 25.49
CA GLU A 213 0.64 18.71 24.52
C GLU A 213 2.06 18.48 25.05
N TYR A 214 2.96 18.12 24.18
CA TYR A 214 4.33 17.74 24.50
C TYR A 214 5.31 18.42 23.56
N GLU A 215 6.42 18.92 24.12
CA GLU A 215 7.64 19.21 23.39
C GLU A 215 8.59 18.03 23.54
N ILE A 216 9.07 17.48 22.44
CA ILE A 216 9.85 16.25 22.42
C ILE A 216 11.09 16.48 21.59
N LYS A 217 12.26 16.40 22.23
CA LYS A 217 13.56 16.55 21.56
C LYS A 217 13.95 15.33 20.77
N GLY A 218 14.62 15.53 19.63
CA GLY A 218 15.16 14.46 18.80
C GLY A 218 16.21 14.97 17.84
N LYS A 219 17.21 14.11 17.54
CA LYS A 219 18.35 14.46 16.67
C LYS A 219 17.97 14.47 15.19
N ALA A 220 17.06 13.59 14.77
CA ALA A 220 16.52 13.53 13.41
C ALA A 220 15.00 13.37 13.46
N VAL A 221 14.31 14.05 12.54
CA VAL A 221 12.84 13.95 12.39
C VAL A 221 12.51 13.51 10.98
N ILE A 222 11.75 12.41 10.89
CA ILE A 222 11.30 11.82 9.61
C ILE A 222 9.82 12.09 9.41
N ASN A 223 9.50 12.72 8.30
CA ASN A 223 8.13 12.90 7.83
C ASN A 223 7.71 11.70 6.98
N ALA A 224 7.02 10.75 7.59
CA ALA A 224 6.43 9.57 6.94
C ALA A 224 4.89 9.63 6.90
N ALA A 225 4.31 10.85 6.84
CA ALA A 225 2.87 11.09 6.93
C ALA A 225 2.08 10.70 5.66
N GLY A 226 2.71 10.05 4.69
CA GLY A 226 2.06 9.55 3.48
C GLY A 226 1.28 10.64 2.73
N PRO A 227 -0.04 10.53 2.54
CA PRO A 227 -0.83 11.54 1.83
C PRO A 227 -0.81 12.94 2.47
N PHE A 228 -0.32 13.07 3.70
CA PHE A 228 -0.30 14.33 4.48
C PHE A 228 1.11 14.91 4.64
N ILE A 229 2.11 14.41 3.90
CA ILE A 229 3.51 14.90 4.01
C ILE A 229 3.62 16.40 3.76
N ASP A 230 2.82 16.96 2.84
CA ASP A 230 2.86 18.38 2.50
C ASP A 230 2.38 19.29 3.66
N GLU A 231 1.52 18.79 4.54
CA GLU A 231 1.11 19.52 5.75
C GLU A 231 2.33 19.73 6.68
N LEU A 232 3.11 18.68 6.93
CA LEU A 232 4.29 18.77 7.77
C LEU A 232 5.41 19.60 7.09
N ARG A 233 5.59 19.46 5.76
CA ARG A 233 6.54 20.29 4.99
C ARG A 233 6.18 21.78 5.09
N SER A 234 4.89 22.08 5.06
CA SER A 234 4.39 23.46 5.23
C SER A 234 4.65 24.00 6.64
N MET A 235 4.51 23.16 7.67
CA MET A 235 4.83 23.54 9.06
C MET A 235 6.33 23.82 9.25
N ASP A 236 7.19 23.12 8.53
CA ASP A 236 8.64 23.32 8.59
C ASP A 236 9.08 24.60 7.89
N SER A 237 8.75 24.75 6.62
CA SER A 237 9.35 25.78 5.75
C SER A 237 8.41 26.91 5.36
N GLY A 238 7.13 26.86 5.72
CA GLY A 238 6.09 27.78 5.25
C GLY A 238 5.79 27.63 3.74
N LYS A 239 6.46 26.70 3.03
CA LYS A 239 6.23 26.48 1.61
C LYS A 239 4.88 25.82 1.37
N THR A 240 4.12 26.35 0.44
CA THR A 240 2.81 25.82 0.04
C THR A 240 2.87 24.95 -1.21
N SER A 241 4.06 24.78 -1.82
CA SER A 241 4.22 23.93 -3.00
C SER A 241 3.98 22.47 -2.66
N ARG A 242 3.04 21.85 -3.35
CA ARG A 242 2.71 20.44 -3.15
C ARG A 242 3.74 19.54 -3.82
N LEU A 243 4.28 18.59 -3.06
CA LEU A 243 5.16 17.54 -3.55
C LEU A 243 4.36 16.37 -4.12
N ILE A 244 3.19 16.09 -3.54
CA ILE A 244 2.37 14.96 -3.95
C ILE A 244 1.19 15.36 -4.84
N ALA A 245 0.86 14.44 -5.77
CA ALA A 245 -0.39 14.38 -6.52
C ALA A 245 -1.23 13.23 -5.93
N PRO A 246 -2.19 13.52 -5.03
CA PRO A 246 -2.95 12.45 -4.38
C PRO A 246 -3.90 11.79 -5.37
N SER A 247 -3.89 10.46 -5.42
CA SER A 247 -4.77 9.66 -6.26
C SER A 247 -5.61 8.70 -5.41
N GLN A 248 -6.93 8.79 -5.54
CA GLN A 248 -7.87 7.90 -4.89
C GLN A 248 -7.97 6.58 -5.64
N GLY A 249 -7.99 5.48 -4.89
CA GLY A 249 -8.26 4.14 -5.41
C GLY A 249 -9.35 3.46 -4.60
N THR A 250 -10.43 3.07 -5.27
CA THR A 250 -11.60 2.45 -4.66
C THR A 250 -11.63 0.95 -4.90
N HIS A 251 -12.14 0.21 -3.92
CA HIS A 251 -12.35 -1.23 -3.97
C HIS A 251 -13.78 -1.58 -3.58
N LEU A 252 -14.34 -2.57 -4.27
CA LEU A 252 -15.62 -3.18 -3.93
C LEU A 252 -15.39 -4.53 -3.26
N VAL A 253 -16.21 -4.83 -2.27
CA VAL A 253 -16.28 -6.16 -1.63
C VAL A 253 -17.58 -6.82 -2.02
N LEU A 254 -17.49 -8.00 -2.64
CA LEU A 254 -18.63 -8.81 -3.03
C LEU A 254 -18.63 -10.15 -2.31
N ASP A 255 -19.72 -10.89 -2.43
CA ASP A 255 -19.81 -12.26 -1.93
C ASP A 255 -18.90 -13.20 -2.73
N SER A 256 -18.31 -14.22 -2.06
CA SER A 256 -17.42 -15.20 -2.70
C SER A 256 -18.09 -16.01 -3.83
N SER A 257 -19.42 -16.06 -3.88
CA SER A 257 -20.16 -16.70 -4.97
C SER A 257 -19.92 -16.08 -6.35
N PHE A 258 -19.42 -14.84 -6.41
CA PHE A 258 -19.03 -14.21 -7.68
C PHE A 258 -17.70 -14.73 -8.23
N LEU A 259 -16.82 -15.22 -7.38
CA LEU A 259 -15.54 -15.83 -7.75
C LEU A 259 -15.25 -17.01 -6.82
N PRO A 260 -15.95 -18.13 -6.99
CA PRO A 260 -15.74 -19.32 -6.16
C PRO A 260 -14.36 -19.94 -6.44
N GLY A 261 -13.72 -20.45 -5.38
CA GLY A 261 -12.38 -21.03 -5.43
C GLY A 261 -11.30 -20.07 -4.93
N ASP A 262 -10.04 -20.50 -5.08
CA ASP A 262 -8.89 -19.83 -4.47
C ASP A 262 -8.08 -18.98 -5.49
N ALA A 263 -8.39 -19.06 -6.77
CA ALA A 263 -7.67 -18.31 -7.80
C ALA A 263 -8.21 -16.88 -7.93
N ALA A 264 -7.30 -15.92 -7.97
CA ALA A 264 -7.61 -14.54 -8.28
C ALA A 264 -7.59 -14.30 -9.79
N ILE A 265 -8.33 -13.30 -10.26
CA ILE A 265 -8.27 -12.82 -11.64
C ILE A 265 -7.40 -11.55 -11.65
N MET A 266 -6.48 -11.48 -12.62
CA MET A 266 -5.78 -10.26 -12.99
C MET A 266 -6.12 -9.90 -14.42
N VAL A 267 -6.72 -8.75 -14.62
CA VAL A 267 -6.99 -8.15 -15.93
C VAL A 267 -5.90 -7.13 -16.20
N PRO A 268 -5.00 -7.38 -17.17
CA PRO A 268 -3.83 -6.52 -17.38
C PRO A 268 -4.17 -5.15 -17.95
N HIS A 269 -5.26 -5.06 -18.70
CA HIS A 269 -5.75 -3.80 -19.28
C HIS A 269 -7.26 -3.71 -19.23
N THR A 270 -7.77 -2.69 -18.56
CA THR A 270 -9.14 -2.21 -18.69
C THR A 270 -9.24 -1.23 -19.88
N ASP A 271 -10.43 -0.79 -20.24
CA ASP A 271 -10.64 0.14 -21.36
C ASP A 271 -9.84 1.46 -21.22
N ASP A 272 -9.50 1.84 -20.00
CA ASP A 272 -8.70 3.03 -19.68
C ASP A 272 -7.21 2.72 -19.40
N GLY A 273 -6.76 1.48 -19.66
CA GLY A 273 -5.37 1.05 -19.51
C GLY A 273 -4.93 0.71 -18.08
N ARG A 274 -5.86 0.60 -17.14
CA ARG A 274 -5.56 0.20 -15.76
C ARG A 274 -5.51 -1.31 -15.61
N VAL A 275 -4.93 -1.78 -14.51
CA VAL A 275 -5.01 -3.17 -14.08
C VAL A 275 -6.17 -3.33 -13.10
N LEU A 276 -6.99 -4.35 -13.31
CA LEU A 276 -8.05 -4.72 -12.38
C LEU A 276 -7.74 -6.08 -11.76
N PHE A 277 -7.96 -6.18 -10.47
CA PHE A 277 -7.89 -7.43 -9.74
C PHE A 277 -9.26 -7.82 -9.19
N ALA A 278 -9.56 -9.12 -9.21
CA ALA A 278 -10.61 -9.72 -8.41
C ALA A 278 -9.96 -10.81 -7.56
N VAL A 279 -9.90 -10.60 -6.25
CA VAL A 279 -9.07 -11.39 -5.34
C VAL A 279 -9.93 -11.99 -4.23
N PRO A 280 -9.90 -13.32 -4.02
CA PRO A 280 -10.51 -13.94 -2.85
C PRO A 280 -9.93 -13.37 -1.56
N TRP A 281 -10.80 -12.95 -0.64
CA TRP A 281 -10.42 -12.42 0.67
C TRP A 281 -11.38 -12.95 1.74
N HIS A 282 -10.89 -13.91 2.53
CA HIS A 282 -11.73 -14.69 3.45
C HIS A 282 -12.92 -15.32 2.68
N ASP A 283 -14.14 -15.08 3.11
CA ASP A 283 -15.39 -15.54 2.48
C ASP A 283 -16.00 -14.53 1.50
N LYS A 284 -15.20 -13.55 1.05
CA LYS A 284 -15.58 -12.49 0.11
C LYS A 284 -14.57 -12.40 -1.03
N ILE A 285 -14.82 -11.50 -1.95
CA ILE A 285 -13.86 -11.07 -2.97
C ILE A 285 -13.68 -9.55 -2.92
N ILE A 286 -12.45 -9.12 -3.15
CA ILE A 286 -12.11 -7.70 -3.33
C ILE A 286 -11.90 -7.45 -4.81
N ILE A 287 -12.59 -6.46 -5.36
CA ILE A 287 -12.43 -6.00 -6.75
C ILE A 287 -11.88 -4.59 -6.72
N GLY A 288 -10.79 -4.36 -7.39
CA GLY A 288 -10.14 -3.04 -7.46
C GLY A 288 -8.91 -3.05 -8.37
N THR A 289 -8.40 -1.90 -8.71
CA THR A 289 -8.69 -0.61 -8.08
C THR A 289 -8.94 0.46 -9.14
N THR A 290 -9.52 1.58 -8.74
CA THR A 290 -9.59 2.80 -9.55
C THR A 290 -8.32 3.63 -9.37
N ASP A 291 -8.19 4.70 -10.14
CA ASP A 291 -7.09 5.67 -10.06
C ASP A 291 -7.66 7.05 -10.45
N THR A 292 -8.11 7.80 -9.44
CA THR A 292 -8.79 9.08 -9.63
C THR A 292 -8.00 10.17 -8.94
N GLU A 293 -7.51 11.14 -9.70
CA GLU A 293 -6.84 12.32 -9.13
C GLU A 293 -7.81 13.11 -8.27
N ILE A 294 -7.35 13.52 -7.09
CA ILE A 294 -8.12 14.34 -6.16
C ILE A 294 -7.32 15.58 -5.77
N GLU A 295 -8.03 16.67 -5.48
CA GLU A 295 -7.37 17.94 -5.17
C GLU A 295 -6.68 17.94 -3.81
N LYS A 296 -7.25 17.24 -2.81
CA LYS A 296 -6.76 17.26 -1.44
C LYS A 296 -6.88 15.89 -0.79
N SER A 297 -5.84 15.51 -0.05
CA SER A 297 -5.89 14.33 0.82
C SER A 297 -6.86 14.53 1.98
N VAL A 298 -7.63 13.49 2.27
CA VAL A 298 -8.57 13.44 3.40
C VAL A 298 -8.35 12.14 4.18
N ALA A 299 -8.61 12.18 5.49
CA ALA A 299 -8.42 11.02 6.36
C ALA A 299 -9.39 9.88 6.00
N GLU A 300 -10.63 10.23 5.65
CA GLU A 300 -11.68 9.30 5.24
C GLU A 300 -12.12 9.61 3.79
N PRO A 301 -11.46 9.01 2.78
CA PRO A 301 -11.84 9.18 1.39
C PRO A 301 -13.17 8.50 1.09
N VAL A 302 -14.08 9.26 0.46
CA VAL A 302 -15.41 8.77 0.08
C VAL A 302 -15.36 8.24 -1.34
N PRO A 303 -15.83 7.00 -1.60
CA PRO A 303 -15.90 6.45 -2.94
C PRO A 303 -16.78 7.30 -3.86
N LEU A 304 -16.30 7.57 -5.06
CA LEU A 304 -17.06 8.32 -6.07
C LEU A 304 -17.99 7.37 -6.83
N LYS A 305 -19.14 7.89 -7.26
CA LYS A 305 -20.12 7.10 -8.03
C LYS A 305 -19.49 6.52 -9.29
N ASP A 306 -18.73 7.31 -10.03
CA ASP A 306 -18.07 6.88 -11.27
C ASP A 306 -17.04 5.77 -11.02
N GLU A 307 -16.37 5.76 -9.87
CA GLU A 307 -15.45 4.69 -9.48
C GLU A 307 -16.20 3.38 -9.23
N ILE A 308 -17.36 3.46 -8.56
CA ILE A 308 -18.21 2.29 -8.29
C ILE A 308 -18.74 1.72 -9.59
N ASP A 309 -19.31 2.56 -10.45
CA ASP A 309 -19.87 2.18 -11.74
C ASP A 309 -18.79 1.54 -12.64
N PHE A 310 -17.60 2.13 -12.70
CA PHE A 310 -16.44 1.58 -13.41
C PHE A 310 -16.08 0.17 -12.94
N LEU A 311 -15.98 -0.05 -11.62
CA LEU A 311 -15.61 -1.36 -11.07
C LEU A 311 -16.69 -2.41 -11.32
N LEU A 312 -17.97 -2.06 -11.20
CA LEU A 312 -19.09 -2.97 -11.48
C LEU A 312 -19.15 -3.36 -12.96
N ASP A 313 -18.95 -2.39 -13.86
CA ASP A 313 -18.97 -2.63 -15.29
C ASP A 313 -17.81 -3.52 -15.73
N HIS A 314 -16.59 -3.23 -15.27
CA HIS A 314 -15.41 -4.03 -15.62
C HIS A 314 -15.47 -5.43 -15.00
N ALA A 315 -15.89 -5.56 -13.73
CA ALA A 315 -16.12 -6.87 -13.15
C ALA A 315 -17.14 -7.70 -13.97
N GLY A 316 -18.20 -7.04 -14.46
CA GLY A 316 -19.23 -7.67 -15.30
C GLY A 316 -18.74 -8.15 -16.66
N LYS A 317 -17.60 -7.63 -17.18
CA LYS A 317 -17.00 -8.13 -18.44
C LYS A 317 -16.33 -9.49 -18.24
N TYR A 318 -15.73 -9.71 -17.05
CA TYR A 318 -14.91 -10.89 -16.78
C TYR A 318 -15.62 -11.95 -15.93
N LEU A 319 -16.66 -11.59 -15.19
CA LEU A 319 -17.44 -12.54 -14.39
C LEU A 319 -18.67 -13.02 -15.18
N SER A 320 -19.03 -14.30 -15.02
CA SER A 320 -20.21 -14.90 -15.67
C SER A 320 -21.52 -14.27 -15.19
N LYS A 321 -21.55 -13.79 -13.95
CA LYS A 321 -22.64 -13.02 -13.36
C LYS A 321 -22.20 -11.58 -13.18
N LYS A 322 -22.83 -10.65 -13.91
CA LYS A 322 -22.57 -9.22 -13.75
C LYS A 322 -23.03 -8.75 -12.37
N PRO A 323 -22.10 -8.23 -11.51
CA PRO A 323 -22.49 -7.71 -10.21
C PRO A 323 -23.27 -6.39 -10.35
N LYS A 324 -24.19 -6.16 -9.41
CA LYS A 324 -24.98 -4.94 -9.28
C LYS A 324 -24.60 -4.24 -7.98
N LEU A 325 -24.94 -2.96 -7.83
CA LEU A 325 -24.71 -2.21 -6.60
C LEU A 325 -25.33 -2.89 -5.36
N SER A 326 -26.50 -3.55 -5.55
CA SER A 326 -27.15 -4.33 -4.48
C SER A 326 -26.37 -5.58 -4.02
N ASP A 327 -25.41 -6.05 -4.81
CA ASP A 327 -24.56 -7.20 -4.47
C ASP A 327 -23.32 -6.75 -3.64
N VAL A 328 -23.03 -5.45 -3.62
CA VAL A 328 -21.88 -4.89 -2.90
C VAL A 328 -22.09 -4.95 -1.40
N LYS A 329 -21.17 -5.59 -0.69
CA LYS A 329 -21.19 -5.76 0.77
C LYS A 329 -20.48 -4.64 1.51
N SER A 330 -19.41 -4.09 0.90
CA SER A 330 -18.64 -2.99 1.45
C SER A 330 -17.88 -2.28 0.33
N ILE A 331 -17.57 -1.02 0.54
CA ILE A 331 -16.73 -0.21 -0.34
C ILE A 331 -15.70 0.48 0.52
N PHE A 332 -14.45 0.53 0.07
CA PHE A 332 -13.42 1.31 0.72
C PHE A 332 -12.50 1.99 -0.30
N SER A 333 -12.00 3.15 0.07
CA SER A 333 -11.06 3.93 -0.75
C SER A 333 -9.80 4.26 0.02
N GLY A 334 -8.68 4.32 -0.67
CA GLY A 334 -7.40 4.76 -0.16
C GLY A 334 -6.79 5.83 -1.06
N ILE A 335 -5.90 6.65 -0.52
CA ILE A 335 -5.21 7.71 -1.27
C ILE A 335 -3.75 7.31 -1.47
N ARG A 336 -3.30 7.27 -2.72
CA ARG A 336 -1.89 7.06 -3.07
C ARG A 336 -1.16 8.40 -3.03
N PRO A 337 -0.07 8.51 -2.26
CA PRO A 337 0.79 9.70 -2.26
C PRO A 337 1.78 9.60 -3.44
N LEU A 338 1.34 9.94 -4.65
CA LEU A 338 2.21 9.93 -5.82
C LEU A 338 3.05 11.22 -5.84
N ILE A 339 4.34 11.10 -6.18
CA ILE A 339 5.23 12.26 -6.28
C ILE A 339 4.94 12.99 -7.59
N LYS A 340 4.64 14.28 -7.51
CA LYS A 340 4.32 15.10 -8.68
C LYS A 340 5.54 15.21 -9.60
N GLY A 341 5.45 14.63 -10.79
CA GLY A 341 6.46 14.79 -11.85
C GLY A 341 6.37 16.17 -12.51
N GLU A 342 7.49 16.70 -13.01
CA GLU A 342 7.53 18.01 -13.69
C GLU A 342 6.75 18.00 -15.02
N THR A 343 6.59 16.85 -15.67
CA THR A 343 6.04 16.73 -17.04
C THR A 343 4.83 15.82 -17.18
N GLU A 344 4.42 15.09 -16.14
CA GLU A 344 3.39 14.06 -16.24
C GLU A 344 2.00 14.61 -15.94
N THR A 345 1.09 14.47 -16.92
CA THR A 345 -0.29 14.95 -16.83
C THR A 345 -1.30 13.93 -16.31
N LYS A 346 -0.90 12.63 -16.19
CA LYS A 346 -1.78 11.56 -15.71
C LYS A 346 -1.16 10.81 -14.53
N THR A 347 -1.91 10.64 -13.46
CA THR A 347 -1.50 9.90 -12.25
C THR A 347 -1.06 8.46 -12.53
N SER A 348 -1.63 7.83 -13.58
CA SER A 348 -1.27 6.48 -14.00
C SER A 348 0.17 6.31 -14.49
N ASN A 349 0.81 7.40 -14.93
CA ASN A 349 2.17 7.41 -15.48
C ASN A 349 3.22 7.84 -14.45
N ILE A 350 2.79 8.41 -13.33
CA ILE A 350 3.70 8.88 -12.28
C ILE A 350 4.46 7.70 -11.69
N SER A 351 5.79 7.84 -11.55
CA SER A 351 6.64 6.85 -10.90
C SER A 351 6.15 6.53 -9.49
N ARG A 352 6.34 5.30 -9.10
CA ARG A 352 6.04 4.80 -7.74
C ARG A 352 7.32 4.48 -6.96
N ASP A 353 8.43 5.04 -7.42
CA ASP A 353 9.71 4.93 -6.73
C ASP A 353 9.69 5.71 -5.42
N HIS A 354 10.55 5.33 -4.52
CA HIS A 354 10.75 6.05 -3.27
C HIS A 354 11.40 7.41 -3.54
N HIS A 355 10.90 8.42 -2.85
CA HIS A 355 11.50 9.75 -2.85
C HIS A 355 11.97 10.10 -1.43
N LEU A 356 13.21 10.49 -1.31
CA LEU A 356 13.81 10.95 -0.06
C LEU A 356 14.34 12.35 -0.28
N GLU A 357 13.85 13.30 0.51
CA GLU A 357 14.29 14.69 0.50
C GLU A 357 14.71 15.10 1.91
N ILE A 358 15.75 15.90 2.02
CA ILE A 358 16.16 16.53 3.29
C ILE A 358 15.98 18.03 3.12
N SER A 359 15.14 18.64 3.96
CA SER A 359 14.89 20.07 3.93
C SER A 359 16.12 20.84 4.47
N GLN A 360 16.14 22.16 4.22
CA GLN A 360 17.21 23.03 4.77
C GLN A 360 17.29 23.02 6.27
N SER A 361 16.19 22.77 6.97
CA SER A 361 16.13 22.65 8.42
C SER A 361 16.40 21.22 8.93
N GLY A 362 16.69 20.25 8.06
CA GLY A 362 16.98 18.87 8.41
C GLY A 362 15.76 17.96 8.57
N LEU A 363 14.56 18.35 8.13
CA LEU A 363 13.41 17.43 8.03
C LEU A 363 13.67 16.44 6.90
N ILE A 364 13.52 15.15 7.19
CA ILE A 364 13.74 14.04 6.25
C ILE A 364 12.40 13.58 5.70
#